data_725630ca92048780cdbaaab8328fdc5f
#
_entry.id   725630ca92048780cdbaaab8328fdc5f
#
_cell.length_a   1.000
_cell.length_b   1.000
_cell.length_c   1.000
_cell.angle_alpha   90.00
_cell.angle_beta   90.00
_cell.angle_gamma   90.00
#
_symmetry.space_group_name_H-M   'P 1'
#
loop_
_entity.id
_entity.type
_entity.pdbx_description
1 polymer ?
#
loop_
_entity_poly.entity_id
_entity_poly.type
_entity_poly.pdbx_seq_one_letter_code
_entity_poly.pdbx_strand_id
1 'polypeptide(L)'
;MPRVLIGPYLLRNQPGRFRQILTDAGFELIDPVGDFSLTSSQIRPHLPDIDAMLAGGERMTRDLFAIAPRLRAIARTGVGYDLIDVAAASAHKVAVTITPGTNQDSVAEQTMALLFALARRIVSNDRVIHSGGWERALVAPIRGKTLGLIGMGRIGRAVALRALAFRMRVVAFDTYIHAEFDERHGIERLPLDELLVTSDVVSLHLPLTDATRGMVNREFLAKMRPGSYLVNTSRGGLIVETDLRDALVSGHLTAAGLDVLCHEPPEPGNPLLGLPNVVLSPHIAGTDTQSMRDMAELAATTIVELHQNRWPADCVVNSELRNDWRW
;
A
#
# COMPACT_ATOMS: atom_id res chain seq x y z
N MET A 1 11.15 -24.77 21.13
CA MET A 1 11.68 -23.67 20.29
C MET A 1 10.48 -22.95 19.70
N PRO A 2 10.38 -21.62 19.80
CA PRO A 2 9.26 -20.90 19.19
C PRO A 2 9.38 -20.94 17.67
N ARG A 3 8.25 -20.86 16.96
CA ARG A 3 8.14 -21.08 15.51
C ARG A 3 7.55 -19.86 14.82
N VAL A 4 8.20 -19.40 13.74
CA VAL A 4 7.73 -18.26 12.91
C VAL A 4 7.37 -18.74 11.52
N LEU A 5 6.12 -18.46 11.09
CA LEU A 5 5.69 -18.66 9.72
C LEU A 5 6.14 -17.48 8.84
N ILE A 6 6.81 -17.75 7.73
CA ILE A 6 7.22 -16.76 6.75
C ILE A 6 6.14 -16.70 5.65
N GLY A 7 5.19 -15.80 5.80
CA GLY A 7 4.06 -15.64 4.87
C GLY A 7 4.44 -14.99 3.53
N PRO A 8 5.16 -13.85 3.52
CA PRO A 8 5.38 -13.08 2.30
C PRO A 8 6.10 -13.88 1.21
N TYR A 9 5.50 -13.96 0.03
CA TYR A 9 6.05 -14.70 -1.12
C TYR A 9 7.52 -14.36 -1.42
N LEU A 10 7.85 -13.06 -1.44
CA LEU A 10 9.20 -12.59 -1.77
C LEU A 10 10.26 -12.88 -0.68
N LEU A 11 9.85 -13.39 0.49
CA LEU A 11 10.74 -13.72 1.60
C LEU A 11 10.86 -15.24 1.81
N ARG A 12 9.91 -16.03 1.31
CA ARG A 12 9.92 -17.49 1.48
C ARG A 12 11.12 -18.11 0.77
N ASN A 13 11.84 -18.95 1.49
CA ASN A 13 13.06 -19.63 1.02
C ASN A 13 14.16 -18.67 0.50
N GLN A 14 14.04 -17.35 0.73
CA GLN A 14 15.05 -16.39 0.36
C GLN A 14 16.01 -16.13 1.51
N PRO A 15 17.33 -16.05 1.25
CA PRO A 15 18.28 -15.64 2.25
C PRO A 15 18.07 -14.18 2.65
N GLY A 16 18.45 -13.81 3.87
CA GLY A 16 18.37 -12.42 4.31
C GLY A 16 18.64 -12.28 5.81
N ARG A 17 19.02 -11.06 6.21
CA ARG A 17 19.33 -10.76 7.61
C ARG A 17 18.13 -10.97 8.54
N PHE A 18 16.91 -10.79 8.07
CA PHE A 18 15.69 -11.05 8.84
C PHE A 18 15.64 -12.50 9.37
N ARG A 19 16.13 -13.49 8.57
CA ARG A 19 16.22 -14.90 9.02
C ARG A 19 17.22 -15.05 10.14
N GLN A 20 18.39 -14.44 9.98
CA GLN A 20 19.42 -14.48 11.01
C GLN A 20 18.95 -13.83 12.32
N ILE A 21 18.26 -12.67 12.25
CA ILE A 21 17.66 -12.02 13.42
C ILE A 21 16.75 -13.00 14.19
N LEU A 22 15.90 -13.73 13.47
CA LEU A 22 14.98 -14.70 14.08
C LEU A 22 15.71 -15.95 14.61
N THR A 23 16.62 -16.53 13.84
CA THR A 23 17.35 -17.76 14.25
C THR A 23 18.29 -17.51 15.40
N ASP A 24 18.97 -16.36 15.45
CA ASP A 24 19.83 -15.98 16.58
C ASP A 24 19.03 -15.77 17.87
N ALA A 25 17.75 -15.39 17.75
CA ALA A 25 16.82 -15.31 18.87
C ALA A 25 16.16 -16.67 19.23
N GLY A 26 16.55 -17.77 18.57
CA GLY A 26 16.11 -19.12 18.87
C GLY A 26 14.80 -19.56 18.21
N PHE A 27 14.36 -18.88 17.14
CA PHE A 27 13.17 -19.27 16.38
C PHE A 27 13.47 -20.33 15.31
N GLU A 28 12.57 -21.29 15.18
CA GLU A 28 12.44 -22.15 14.01
C GLU A 28 11.62 -21.43 12.94
N LEU A 29 12.12 -21.41 11.69
CA LEU A 29 11.46 -20.75 10.59
C LEU A 29 10.69 -21.76 9.74
N ILE A 30 9.45 -21.43 9.41
CA ILE A 30 8.58 -22.24 8.55
C ILE A 30 8.33 -21.49 7.27
N ASP A 31 8.79 -22.04 6.16
CA ASP A 31 8.51 -21.54 4.82
C ASP A 31 7.42 -22.41 4.16
N PRO A 32 6.16 -21.98 4.17
CA PRO A 32 5.08 -22.74 3.55
C PRO A 32 5.20 -22.75 2.03
N VAL A 33 4.71 -23.83 1.43
CA VAL A 33 4.62 -23.94 -0.04
C VAL A 33 3.44 -23.12 -0.54
N GLY A 34 3.65 -22.35 -1.63
CA GLY A 34 2.62 -21.53 -2.27
C GLY A 34 3.24 -20.47 -3.18
N ASP A 35 2.49 -20.01 -4.19
CA ASP A 35 3.03 -19.11 -5.22
C ASP A 35 2.97 -17.64 -4.85
N PHE A 36 1.82 -17.12 -4.43
CA PHE A 36 1.61 -15.73 -4.03
C PHE A 36 1.28 -15.62 -2.54
N SER A 37 0.55 -14.60 -2.13
CA SER A 37 0.02 -14.51 -0.78
C SER A 37 -0.74 -15.78 -0.42
N LEU A 38 -0.41 -16.36 0.72
CA LEU A 38 -1.04 -17.59 1.18
C LEU A 38 -2.53 -17.36 1.44
N THR A 39 -3.36 -18.24 0.91
CA THR A 39 -4.78 -18.27 1.22
C THR A 39 -5.02 -18.74 2.66
N SER A 40 -6.19 -18.45 3.20
CA SER A 40 -6.57 -18.95 4.54
C SER A 40 -6.49 -20.47 4.64
N SER A 41 -6.78 -21.22 3.56
CA SER A 41 -6.65 -22.68 3.53
C SER A 41 -5.19 -23.15 3.60
N GLN A 42 -4.26 -22.40 3.03
CA GLN A 42 -2.82 -22.70 3.08
C GLN A 42 -2.19 -22.34 4.43
N ILE A 43 -2.69 -21.29 5.10
CA ILE A 43 -2.19 -20.88 6.43
C ILE A 43 -2.72 -21.80 7.52
N ARG A 44 -3.97 -22.21 7.43
CA ARG A 44 -4.70 -22.97 8.48
C ARG A 44 -3.94 -24.16 9.07
N PRO A 45 -3.25 -25.02 8.29
CA PRO A 45 -2.51 -26.14 8.84
C PRO A 45 -1.32 -25.78 9.75
N HIS A 46 -0.78 -24.58 9.62
CA HIS A 46 0.37 -24.11 10.39
C HIS A 46 -0.01 -23.42 11.70
N LEU A 47 -1.23 -22.84 11.77
CA LEU A 47 -1.67 -21.99 12.89
C LEU A 47 -1.61 -22.65 14.28
N PRO A 48 -1.92 -23.95 14.46
CA PRO A 48 -1.85 -24.58 15.78
C PRO A 48 -0.44 -24.57 16.38
N ASP A 49 0.59 -24.54 15.56
CA ASP A 49 1.96 -24.80 15.95
C ASP A 49 2.92 -23.61 15.87
N ILE A 50 2.46 -22.45 15.42
CA ILE A 50 3.30 -21.24 15.29
C ILE A 50 3.10 -20.29 16.46
N ASP A 51 4.18 -19.62 16.85
CA ASP A 51 4.19 -18.61 17.91
C ASP A 51 4.17 -17.19 17.33
N ALA A 52 4.69 -17.01 16.10
CA ALA A 52 4.63 -15.74 15.38
C ALA A 52 4.49 -15.94 13.87
N MET A 53 4.13 -14.85 13.16
CA MET A 53 4.03 -14.83 11.72
C MET A 53 4.62 -13.54 11.17
N LEU A 54 5.51 -13.64 10.17
CA LEU A 54 5.75 -12.55 9.23
C LEU A 54 4.61 -12.58 8.21
N ALA A 55 3.86 -11.48 8.09
CA ALA A 55 2.70 -11.39 7.21
C ALA A 55 2.94 -10.39 6.06
N GLY A 56 2.54 -10.77 4.87
CA GLY A 56 2.50 -9.93 3.67
C GLY A 56 1.06 -9.61 3.25
N GLY A 57 0.56 -10.27 2.21
CA GLY A 57 -0.81 -10.18 1.73
C GLY A 57 -1.78 -11.18 2.36
N GLU A 58 -1.37 -11.91 3.37
CA GLU A 58 -2.16 -12.94 4.02
C GLU A 58 -3.31 -12.35 4.83
N ARG A 59 -4.52 -12.89 4.63
CA ARG A 59 -5.70 -12.48 5.39
C ARG A 59 -5.80 -13.28 6.69
N MET A 60 -5.85 -12.56 7.81
CA MET A 60 -6.03 -13.14 9.15
C MET A 60 -7.41 -12.73 9.71
N THR A 61 -8.36 -13.64 9.59
CA THR A 61 -9.75 -13.47 10.03
C THR A 61 -9.97 -14.05 11.43
N ARG A 62 -11.07 -13.68 12.07
CA ARG A 62 -11.42 -14.11 13.42
C ARG A 62 -11.37 -15.64 13.63
N ASP A 63 -11.84 -16.43 12.66
CA ASP A 63 -11.84 -17.89 12.74
C ASP A 63 -10.43 -18.49 12.71
N LEU A 64 -9.46 -17.81 12.11
CA LEU A 64 -8.06 -18.24 12.10
C LEU A 64 -7.38 -18.01 13.45
N PHE A 65 -7.71 -16.93 14.15
CA PHE A 65 -7.19 -16.71 15.51
C PHE A 65 -7.71 -17.77 16.49
N ALA A 66 -8.94 -18.25 16.34
CA ALA A 66 -9.53 -19.27 17.20
C ALA A 66 -8.77 -20.61 17.16
N ILE A 67 -8.04 -20.91 16.08
CA ILE A 67 -7.27 -22.15 15.90
C ILE A 67 -5.77 -21.95 16.05
N ALA A 68 -5.32 -20.79 16.51
CA ALA A 68 -3.92 -20.42 16.68
C ALA A 68 -3.58 -20.19 18.18
N PRO A 69 -3.69 -21.21 19.06
CA PRO A 69 -3.59 -21.01 20.51
C PRO A 69 -2.21 -20.54 20.99
N ARG A 70 -1.17 -20.80 20.20
CA ARG A 70 0.21 -20.42 20.51
C ARG A 70 0.60 -19.06 19.93
N LEU A 71 -0.14 -18.56 18.94
CA LEU A 71 0.21 -17.31 18.24
C LEU A 71 0.24 -16.12 19.21
N ARG A 72 1.35 -15.37 19.23
CA ARG A 72 1.57 -14.20 20.08
C ARG A 72 1.81 -12.92 19.28
N ALA A 73 2.36 -13.03 18.06
CA ALA A 73 2.70 -11.86 17.25
C ALA A 73 2.44 -12.10 15.77
N ILE A 74 1.92 -11.08 15.10
CA ILE A 74 1.90 -10.97 13.64
C ILE A 74 2.67 -9.70 13.27
N ALA A 75 3.81 -9.84 12.58
CA ALA A 75 4.59 -8.72 12.09
C ALA A 75 4.36 -8.55 10.59
N ARG A 76 3.73 -7.43 10.23
CA ARG A 76 3.39 -7.09 8.85
C ARG A 76 4.61 -6.51 8.14
N THR A 77 5.02 -7.09 7.01
CA THR A 77 5.98 -6.46 6.09
C THR A 77 5.27 -5.41 5.26
N GLY A 78 5.14 -4.22 5.81
CA GLY A 78 4.41 -3.09 5.26
C GLY A 78 3.66 -2.29 6.33
N VAL A 79 2.96 -1.25 5.91
CA VAL A 79 2.24 -0.33 6.81
C VAL A 79 0.71 -0.52 6.81
N GLY A 80 0.16 -1.18 5.80
CA GLY A 80 -1.26 -1.49 5.73
C GLY A 80 -1.58 -2.79 6.49
N TYR A 81 -2.63 -2.80 7.30
CA TYR A 81 -3.04 -3.94 8.13
C TYR A 81 -4.53 -4.29 8.00
N ASP A 82 -5.17 -3.77 6.99
CA ASP A 82 -6.60 -3.96 6.67
C ASP A 82 -6.99 -5.42 6.37
N LEU A 83 -6.00 -6.29 6.10
CA LEU A 83 -6.21 -7.73 5.94
C LEU A 83 -6.19 -8.52 7.27
N ILE A 84 -5.88 -7.85 8.39
CA ILE A 84 -5.84 -8.48 9.71
C ILE A 84 -7.02 -7.98 10.54
N ASP A 85 -7.85 -8.89 11.05
CA ASP A 85 -8.87 -8.55 12.05
C ASP A 85 -8.17 -8.21 13.38
N VAL A 86 -7.81 -6.93 13.54
CA VAL A 86 -7.08 -6.43 14.71
C VAL A 86 -7.87 -6.62 16.00
N ALA A 87 -9.20 -6.48 15.95
CA ALA A 87 -10.04 -6.69 17.12
C ALA A 87 -10.02 -8.17 17.58
N ALA A 88 -10.07 -9.10 16.61
CA ALA A 88 -9.90 -10.52 16.91
C ALA A 88 -8.49 -10.83 17.43
N ALA A 89 -7.44 -10.26 16.83
CA ALA A 89 -6.08 -10.39 17.32
C ALA A 89 -5.95 -9.93 18.78
N SER A 90 -6.50 -8.77 19.13
CA SER A 90 -6.50 -8.25 20.49
C SER A 90 -7.25 -9.17 21.47
N ALA A 91 -8.42 -9.70 21.08
CA ALA A 91 -9.19 -10.64 21.90
C ALA A 91 -8.40 -11.94 22.19
N HIS A 92 -7.54 -12.36 21.26
CA HIS A 92 -6.67 -13.53 21.42
C HIS A 92 -5.27 -13.20 21.96
N LYS A 93 -5.04 -11.96 22.42
CA LYS A 93 -3.73 -11.49 22.93
C LYS A 93 -2.59 -11.61 21.92
N VAL A 94 -2.88 -11.42 20.64
CA VAL A 94 -1.88 -11.41 19.55
C VAL A 94 -1.50 -9.96 19.24
N ALA A 95 -0.23 -9.60 19.43
CA ALA A 95 0.29 -8.29 19.04
C ALA A 95 0.40 -8.20 17.51
N VAL A 96 -0.14 -7.12 16.93
CA VAL A 96 -0.02 -6.84 15.50
C VAL A 96 0.97 -5.70 15.31
N THR A 97 2.06 -5.92 14.57
CA THR A 97 3.04 -4.89 14.25
C THR A 97 3.09 -4.59 12.76
N ILE A 98 3.48 -3.38 12.43
CA ILE A 98 3.74 -2.89 11.08
C ILE A 98 5.18 -2.36 10.99
N THR A 99 5.64 -2.02 9.79
CA THR A 99 7.00 -1.53 9.54
C THR A 99 6.99 -0.07 9.05
N PRO A 100 6.71 0.90 9.93
CA PRO A 100 6.64 2.30 9.53
C PRO A 100 8.02 2.84 9.17
N GLY A 101 8.09 3.67 8.12
CA GLY A 101 9.35 4.31 7.73
C GLY A 101 10.25 3.49 6.82
N THR A 102 9.78 2.34 6.30
CA THR A 102 10.62 1.44 5.50
C THR A 102 10.31 1.47 4.00
N ASN A 103 9.10 1.85 3.59
CA ASN A 103 8.67 1.74 2.19
C ASN A 103 8.11 3.03 1.56
N GLN A 104 8.11 4.16 2.28
CA GLN A 104 7.51 5.40 1.76
C GLN A 104 8.20 5.90 0.49
N ASP A 105 9.51 5.71 0.37
CA ASP A 105 10.28 6.14 -0.80
C ASP A 105 9.95 5.28 -2.01
N SER A 106 9.89 3.96 -1.85
CA SER A 106 9.45 3.03 -2.88
C SER A 106 8.06 3.36 -3.41
N VAL A 107 7.08 3.55 -2.51
CA VAL A 107 5.71 3.90 -2.89
C VAL A 107 5.65 5.25 -3.60
N ALA A 108 6.45 6.22 -3.16
CA ALA A 108 6.52 7.52 -3.82
C ALA A 108 7.12 7.42 -5.22
N GLU A 109 8.14 6.59 -5.42
CA GLU A 109 8.73 6.32 -6.73
C GLU A 109 7.75 5.66 -7.68
N GLN A 110 7.01 4.64 -7.21
CA GLN A 110 5.97 4.00 -8.01
C GLN A 110 4.83 4.97 -8.37
N THR A 111 4.43 5.85 -7.43
CA THR A 111 3.44 6.90 -7.69
C THR A 111 3.91 7.81 -8.83
N MET A 112 5.16 8.27 -8.79
CA MET A 112 5.72 9.11 -9.85
C MET A 112 5.90 8.33 -11.15
N ALA A 113 6.29 7.06 -11.12
CA ALA A 113 6.43 6.21 -12.29
C ALA A 113 5.07 6.05 -13.01
N LEU A 114 3.99 5.76 -12.27
CA LEU A 114 2.64 5.72 -12.82
C LEU A 114 2.24 7.07 -13.42
N LEU A 115 2.48 8.19 -12.72
CA LEU A 115 2.19 9.53 -13.24
C LEU A 115 2.95 9.80 -14.54
N PHE A 116 4.24 9.48 -14.62
CA PHE A 116 5.01 9.62 -15.85
C PHE A 116 4.51 8.70 -16.96
N ALA A 117 4.20 7.44 -16.64
CA ALA A 117 3.66 6.50 -17.61
C ALA A 117 2.38 7.02 -18.27
N LEU A 118 1.49 7.65 -17.48
CA LEU A 118 0.27 8.28 -17.97
C LEU A 118 0.57 9.53 -18.80
N ALA A 119 1.23 10.54 -18.20
CA ALA A 119 1.44 11.85 -18.82
C ALA A 119 2.26 11.76 -20.11
N ARG A 120 3.22 10.84 -20.17
CA ARG A 120 4.09 10.63 -21.34
C ARG A 120 3.61 9.52 -22.26
N ARG A 121 2.50 8.83 -21.92
CA ARG A 121 1.93 7.72 -22.69
C ARG A 121 2.95 6.59 -22.93
N ILE A 122 3.83 6.31 -21.96
CA ILE A 122 4.96 5.37 -22.13
C ILE A 122 4.44 4.00 -22.57
N VAL A 123 3.49 3.42 -21.81
CA VAL A 123 2.97 2.06 -22.06
C VAL A 123 2.26 1.96 -23.42
N SER A 124 1.45 2.95 -23.79
CA SER A 124 0.74 2.93 -25.09
C SER A 124 1.70 3.12 -26.25
N ASN A 125 2.68 4.03 -26.14
CA ASN A 125 3.69 4.25 -27.19
C ASN A 125 4.58 3.02 -27.37
N ASP A 126 4.99 2.37 -26.28
CA ASP A 126 5.76 1.14 -26.30
C ASP A 126 5.01 0.03 -27.07
N ARG A 127 3.73 -0.19 -26.75
CA ARG A 127 2.88 -1.15 -27.48
C ARG A 127 2.78 -0.86 -28.98
N VAL A 128 2.62 0.41 -29.36
CA VAL A 128 2.56 0.83 -30.77
C VAL A 128 3.85 0.45 -31.50
N ILE A 129 5.01 0.76 -30.92
CA ILE A 129 6.32 0.44 -31.52
C ILE A 129 6.51 -1.07 -31.63
N HIS A 130 6.21 -1.85 -30.58
CA HIS A 130 6.34 -3.31 -30.60
C HIS A 130 5.38 -3.97 -31.60
N SER A 131 4.23 -3.35 -31.92
CA SER A 131 3.33 -3.84 -33.00
C SER A 131 3.74 -3.39 -34.40
N GLY A 132 4.90 -2.74 -34.57
CA GLY A 132 5.42 -2.26 -35.85
C GLY A 132 4.82 -0.90 -36.27
N GLY A 133 4.09 -0.22 -35.42
CA GLY A 133 3.54 1.10 -35.68
C GLY A 133 4.57 2.22 -35.40
N TRP A 134 4.29 3.42 -35.93
CA TRP A 134 5.10 4.62 -35.70
C TRP A 134 4.18 5.83 -35.62
N GLU A 135 3.68 6.13 -34.42
CA GLU A 135 2.79 7.25 -34.18
C GLU A 135 3.48 8.34 -33.36
N ARG A 136 3.33 9.59 -33.80
CA ARG A 136 3.85 10.76 -33.07
C ARG A 136 2.67 11.65 -32.63
N ALA A 137 2.48 11.71 -31.33
CA ALA A 137 1.43 12.54 -30.74
C ALA A 137 2.01 13.48 -29.68
N LEU A 138 1.33 14.59 -29.45
CA LEU A 138 1.66 15.48 -28.32
C LEU A 138 1.30 14.79 -27.01
N VAL A 139 2.17 14.95 -26.04
CA VAL A 139 1.99 14.41 -24.66
C VAL A 139 1.95 15.55 -23.65
N ALA A 140 1.27 15.32 -22.54
CA ALA A 140 1.15 16.32 -21.49
C ALA A 140 2.47 16.52 -20.72
N PRO A 141 2.86 17.77 -20.41
CA PRO A 141 3.91 18.02 -19.44
C PRO A 141 3.37 17.82 -18.02
N ILE A 142 4.23 17.43 -17.08
CA ILE A 142 3.90 17.46 -15.64
C ILE A 142 4.38 18.75 -14.96
N ARG A 143 5.46 19.38 -15.50
CA ARG A 143 5.94 20.67 -14.97
C ARG A 143 4.87 21.74 -15.05
N GLY A 144 4.72 22.51 -13.98
CA GLY A 144 3.70 23.56 -13.88
C GLY A 144 2.27 23.05 -13.67
N LYS A 145 2.09 21.72 -13.58
CA LYS A 145 0.81 21.09 -13.24
C LYS A 145 0.61 21.03 -11.73
N THR A 146 -0.65 21.02 -11.30
CA THR A 146 -1.01 20.89 -9.89
C THR A 146 -1.25 19.43 -9.54
N LEU A 147 -0.50 18.93 -8.54
CA LEU A 147 -0.72 17.63 -7.90
C LEU A 147 -1.51 17.83 -6.61
N GLY A 148 -2.71 17.27 -6.55
CA GLY A 148 -3.52 17.17 -5.34
C GLY A 148 -3.22 15.87 -4.60
N LEU A 149 -2.72 15.97 -3.39
CA LEU A 149 -2.43 14.83 -2.53
C LEU A 149 -3.55 14.65 -1.51
N ILE A 150 -4.19 13.50 -1.52
CA ILE A 150 -5.17 13.12 -0.50
C ILE A 150 -4.51 12.13 0.44
N GLY A 151 -4.14 12.64 1.63
CA GLY A 151 -3.29 11.97 2.60
C GLY A 151 -1.85 12.50 2.57
N MET A 152 -1.40 13.09 3.69
CA MET A 152 -0.07 13.68 3.87
C MET A 152 0.75 12.96 4.95
N GLY A 153 0.55 11.66 5.07
CA GLY A 153 1.38 10.77 5.87
C GLY A 153 2.84 10.70 5.35
N ARG A 154 3.61 9.71 5.78
CA ARG A 154 4.99 9.52 5.30
C ARG A 154 5.08 9.42 3.78
N ILE A 155 4.18 8.64 3.16
CA ILE A 155 4.13 8.44 1.70
C ILE A 155 3.75 9.74 0.98
N GLY A 156 2.65 10.40 1.36
CA GLY A 156 2.21 11.63 0.72
C GLY A 156 3.29 12.72 0.73
N ARG A 157 4.02 12.87 1.85
CA ARG A 157 5.16 13.79 1.94
C ARG A 157 6.33 13.39 1.03
N ALA A 158 6.65 12.10 0.93
CA ALA A 158 7.69 11.63 0.03
C ALA A 158 7.34 11.86 -1.45
N VAL A 159 6.05 11.71 -1.81
CA VAL A 159 5.53 12.08 -3.15
C VAL A 159 5.59 13.59 -3.37
N ALA A 160 5.19 14.40 -2.37
CA ALA A 160 5.24 15.86 -2.46
C ALA A 160 6.65 16.36 -2.82
N LEU A 161 7.69 15.87 -2.13
CA LEU A 161 9.09 16.26 -2.39
C LEU A 161 9.51 15.95 -3.84
N ARG A 162 9.12 14.79 -4.36
CA ARG A 162 9.43 14.38 -5.73
C ARG A 162 8.68 15.26 -6.74
N ALA A 163 7.41 15.52 -6.51
CA ALA A 163 6.59 16.38 -7.38
C ALA A 163 7.13 17.83 -7.45
N LEU A 164 7.55 18.38 -6.31
CA LEU A 164 8.18 19.71 -6.25
C LEU A 164 9.50 19.75 -7.04
N ALA A 165 10.33 18.69 -6.98
CA ALA A 165 11.55 18.57 -7.78
C ALA A 165 11.26 18.58 -9.29
N PHE A 166 10.11 18.07 -9.72
CA PHE A 166 9.62 18.15 -11.09
C PHE A 166 8.85 19.45 -11.42
N ARG A 167 8.94 20.46 -10.53
CA ARG A 167 8.31 21.78 -10.70
C ARG A 167 6.78 21.70 -10.81
N MET A 168 6.15 20.77 -10.11
CA MET A 168 4.71 20.76 -9.91
C MET A 168 4.33 21.69 -8.76
N ARG A 169 3.13 22.27 -8.80
CA ARG A 169 2.48 22.84 -7.62
C ARG A 169 1.88 21.68 -6.84
N VAL A 170 2.08 21.65 -5.52
CA VAL A 170 1.49 20.62 -4.66
C VAL A 170 0.44 21.26 -3.76
N VAL A 171 -0.77 20.73 -3.81
CA VAL A 171 -1.86 21.04 -2.88
C VAL A 171 -2.25 19.76 -2.14
N ALA A 172 -2.73 19.88 -0.91
CA ALA A 172 -2.98 18.70 -0.09
C ALA A 172 -4.25 18.78 0.75
N PHE A 173 -4.87 17.63 0.94
CA PHE A 173 -5.96 17.40 1.88
C PHE A 173 -5.57 16.27 2.85
N ASP A 174 -5.70 16.52 4.13
CA ASP A 174 -5.57 15.52 5.21
C ASP A 174 -6.31 16.02 6.44
N THR A 175 -6.78 15.13 7.28
CA THR A 175 -7.33 15.46 8.61
C THR A 175 -6.24 15.85 9.61
N TYR A 176 -4.99 15.44 9.36
CA TYR A 176 -3.84 15.79 10.17
C TYR A 176 -2.92 16.79 9.43
N ILE A 177 -2.50 17.84 10.15
CA ILE A 177 -1.67 18.92 9.58
C ILE A 177 -0.23 18.79 10.07
N HIS A 178 0.71 18.73 9.13
CA HIS A 178 2.15 18.80 9.39
C HIS A 178 2.67 20.21 9.07
N ALA A 179 2.30 21.19 9.88
CA ALA A 179 2.50 22.62 9.60
C ALA A 179 3.96 22.96 9.22
N GLU A 180 4.94 22.46 9.96
CA GLU A 180 6.36 22.71 9.67
C GLU A 180 6.78 22.18 8.29
N PHE A 181 6.30 21.00 7.90
CA PHE A 181 6.60 20.44 6.60
C PHE A 181 5.93 21.22 5.47
N ASP A 182 4.67 21.58 5.66
CA ASP A 182 3.87 22.30 4.66
C ASP A 182 4.46 23.70 4.41
N GLU A 183 4.83 24.45 5.47
CA GLU A 183 5.45 25.76 5.38
C GLU A 183 6.83 25.69 4.70
N ARG A 184 7.69 24.75 5.12
CA ARG A 184 9.04 24.55 4.57
C ARG A 184 9.03 24.28 3.06
N HIS A 185 8.01 23.58 2.58
CA HIS A 185 7.93 23.11 1.19
C HIS A 185 6.88 23.85 0.34
N GLY A 186 6.21 24.87 0.90
CA GLY A 186 5.22 25.66 0.19
C GLY A 186 3.99 24.84 -0.24
N ILE A 187 3.56 23.88 0.59
CA ILE A 187 2.39 23.04 0.33
C ILE A 187 1.14 23.73 0.85
N GLU A 188 0.20 23.97 -0.05
CA GLU A 188 -1.08 24.60 0.27
C GLU A 188 -2.10 23.55 0.70
N ARG A 189 -2.74 23.75 1.85
CA ARG A 189 -3.85 22.92 2.32
C ARG A 189 -5.16 23.45 1.79
N LEU A 190 -5.92 22.55 1.15
CA LEU A 190 -7.24 22.87 0.59
C LEU A 190 -8.31 21.94 1.16
N PRO A 191 -9.56 22.41 1.28
CA PRO A 191 -10.71 21.52 1.40
C PRO A 191 -10.77 20.54 0.24
N LEU A 192 -11.33 19.34 0.46
CA LEU A 192 -11.33 18.28 -0.54
C LEU A 192 -11.91 18.74 -1.89
N ASP A 193 -13.06 19.39 -1.87
CA ASP A 193 -13.73 19.84 -3.11
C ASP A 193 -12.89 20.87 -3.89
N GLU A 194 -12.19 21.77 -3.20
CA GLU A 194 -11.29 22.73 -3.83
C GLU A 194 -10.05 22.06 -4.42
N LEU A 195 -9.51 21.05 -3.71
CA LEU A 195 -8.41 20.24 -4.22
C LEU A 195 -8.81 19.55 -5.53
N LEU A 196 -9.99 18.94 -5.58
CA LEU A 196 -10.44 18.18 -6.74
C LEU A 196 -10.59 19.05 -7.99
N VAL A 197 -11.17 20.25 -7.88
CA VAL A 197 -11.35 21.16 -9.03
C VAL A 197 -10.05 21.84 -9.45
N THR A 198 -9.08 21.97 -8.55
CA THR A 198 -7.81 22.67 -8.80
C THR A 198 -6.75 21.74 -9.42
N SER A 199 -6.81 20.44 -9.12
CA SER A 199 -5.74 19.50 -9.42
C SER A 199 -5.79 18.97 -10.86
N ASP A 200 -4.64 19.04 -11.55
CA ASP A 200 -4.43 18.32 -12.82
C ASP A 200 -4.21 16.82 -12.60
N VAL A 201 -3.71 16.46 -11.42
CA VAL A 201 -3.50 15.08 -10.98
C VAL A 201 -3.97 14.95 -9.55
N VAL A 202 -4.75 13.93 -9.23
CA VAL A 202 -5.10 13.55 -7.86
C VAL A 202 -4.42 12.24 -7.52
N SER A 203 -3.73 12.18 -6.37
CA SER A 203 -3.06 10.97 -5.88
C SER A 203 -3.50 10.62 -4.46
N LEU A 204 -3.84 9.34 -4.26
CA LEU A 204 -4.41 8.83 -3.02
C LEU A 204 -3.33 8.19 -2.14
N HIS A 205 -3.23 8.64 -0.89
CA HIS A 205 -2.28 8.15 0.13
C HIS A 205 -2.95 7.96 1.48
N LEU A 206 -4.19 7.45 1.47
CA LEU A 206 -5.01 7.19 2.64
C LEU A 206 -5.06 5.70 2.99
N PRO A 207 -5.23 5.34 4.27
CA PRO A 207 -5.59 3.98 4.65
C PRO A 207 -7.03 3.66 4.24
N LEU A 208 -7.32 2.37 4.04
CA LEU A 208 -8.67 1.88 3.85
C LEU A 208 -9.34 1.68 5.22
N THR A 209 -10.35 2.47 5.48
CA THR A 209 -11.22 2.43 6.67
C THR A 209 -12.67 2.46 6.23
N ASP A 210 -13.61 2.27 7.15
CA ASP A 210 -15.04 2.41 6.83
C ASP A 210 -15.39 3.81 6.31
N ALA A 211 -14.69 4.85 6.78
CA ALA A 211 -14.89 6.23 6.33
C ALA A 211 -14.30 6.53 4.94
N THR A 212 -13.26 5.79 4.52
CA THR A 212 -12.58 6.03 3.24
C THR A 212 -12.95 5.02 2.16
N ARG A 213 -13.63 3.93 2.53
CA ARG A 213 -14.09 2.89 1.60
C ARG A 213 -15.05 3.48 0.56
N GLY A 214 -14.70 3.31 -0.72
CA GLY A 214 -15.49 3.81 -1.84
C GLY A 214 -15.64 5.33 -1.88
N MET A 215 -14.74 6.08 -1.22
CA MET A 215 -14.79 7.54 -1.24
C MET A 215 -14.62 8.11 -2.65
N VAL A 216 -13.85 7.44 -3.50
CA VAL A 216 -13.69 7.81 -4.91
C VAL A 216 -14.83 7.15 -5.71
N ASN A 217 -15.99 7.72 -5.59
CA ASN A 217 -17.23 7.35 -6.26
C ASN A 217 -17.57 8.33 -7.38
N ARG A 218 -18.72 8.18 -7.99
CA ARG A 218 -19.21 9.03 -9.09
C ARG A 218 -19.22 10.52 -8.74
N GLU A 219 -19.64 10.88 -7.52
CA GLU A 219 -19.70 12.28 -7.09
C GLU A 219 -18.31 12.89 -6.94
N PHE A 220 -17.39 12.15 -6.31
CA PHE A 220 -15.99 12.55 -6.19
C PHE A 220 -15.35 12.75 -7.59
N LEU A 221 -15.52 11.76 -8.47
CA LEU A 221 -14.95 11.79 -9.82
C LEU A 221 -15.53 12.95 -10.66
N ALA A 222 -16.83 13.24 -10.52
CA ALA A 222 -17.45 14.35 -11.21
C ALA A 222 -16.93 15.74 -10.76
N LYS A 223 -16.45 15.87 -9.50
CA LYS A 223 -15.82 17.08 -8.98
C LYS A 223 -14.37 17.25 -9.44
N MET A 224 -13.71 16.18 -9.85
CA MET A 224 -12.35 16.27 -10.38
C MET A 224 -12.35 17.14 -11.66
N ARG A 225 -11.27 17.88 -11.83
CA ARG A 225 -11.08 18.72 -13.01
C ARG A 225 -11.19 17.88 -14.29
N PRO A 226 -12.02 18.29 -15.28
CA PRO A 226 -12.06 17.60 -16.58
C PRO A 226 -10.67 17.52 -17.22
N GLY A 227 -10.31 16.33 -17.73
CA GLY A 227 -9.00 16.08 -18.33
C GLY A 227 -7.88 15.79 -17.33
N SER A 228 -8.18 15.66 -16.03
CA SER A 228 -7.21 15.30 -15.00
C SER A 228 -6.85 13.81 -14.99
N TYR A 229 -5.87 13.46 -14.16
CA TYR A 229 -5.39 12.10 -13.93
C TYR A 229 -5.67 11.66 -12.49
N LEU A 230 -5.93 10.37 -12.29
CA LEU A 230 -6.01 9.75 -10.96
C LEU A 230 -4.86 8.75 -10.77
N VAL A 231 -4.18 8.79 -9.63
CA VAL A 231 -3.17 7.80 -9.24
C VAL A 231 -3.54 7.19 -7.88
N ASN A 232 -3.49 5.86 -7.79
CA ASN A 232 -3.73 5.15 -6.53
C ASN A 232 -2.66 4.07 -6.29
N THR A 233 -1.82 4.31 -5.30
CA THR A 233 -0.82 3.37 -4.76
C THR A 233 -1.11 3.01 -3.30
N SER A 234 -2.34 3.23 -2.83
CA SER A 234 -2.76 2.98 -1.45
C SER A 234 -3.55 1.68 -1.31
N ARG A 235 -4.87 1.75 -1.58
CA ARG A 235 -5.78 0.60 -1.52
C ARG A 235 -6.84 0.69 -2.62
N GLY A 236 -7.14 -0.44 -3.29
CA GLY A 236 -8.17 -0.51 -4.31
C GLY A 236 -9.56 -0.17 -3.78
N GLY A 237 -9.88 -0.61 -2.58
CA GLY A 237 -11.17 -0.34 -1.93
C GLY A 237 -11.50 1.14 -1.64
N LEU A 238 -10.57 2.07 -1.90
CA LEU A 238 -10.86 3.51 -1.89
C LEU A 238 -11.71 3.94 -3.10
N ILE A 239 -11.69 3.16 -4.19
CA ILE A 239 -12.29 3.50 -5.48
C ILE A 239 -13.48 2.58 -5.76
N VAL A 240 -14.58 3.15 -6.23
CA VAL A 240 -15.66 2.40 -6.89
C VAL A 240 -15.26 2.21 -8.36
N GLU A 241 -14.75 1.01 -8.69
CA GLU A 241 -14.12 0.74 -10.00
C GLU A 241 -15.06 0.95 -11.18
N THR A 242 -16.36 0.68 -11.03
CA THR A 242 -17.37 0.94 -12.06
C THR A 242 -17.54 2.43 -12.33
N ASP A 243 -17.50 3.27 -11.31
CA ASP A 243 -17.63 4.72 -11.46
C ASP A 243 -16.37 5.31 -12.09
N LEU A 244 -15.17 4.79 -11.71
CA LEU A 244 -13.91 5.18 -12.36
C LEU A 244 -13.91 4.81 -13.86
N ARG A 245 -14.37 3.59 -14.20
CA ARG A 245 -14.55 3.20 -15.62
C ARG A 245 -15.40 4.21 -16.37
N ASP A 246 -16.57 4.59 -15.83
CA ASP A 246 -17.50 5.51 -16.49
C ASP A 246 -16.86 6.89 -16.70
N ALA A 247 -16.10 7.40 -15.72
CA ALA A 247 -15.36 8.66 -15.83
C ALA A 247 -14.24 8.61 -16.88
N LEU A 248 -13.58 7.46 -17.03
CA LEU A 248 -12.53 7.25 -18.04
C LEU A 248 -13.11 7.07 -19.46
N VAL A 249 -14.19 6.31 -19.58
CA VAL A 249 -14.86 6.06 -20.88
C VAL A 249 -15.53 7.33 -21.42
N SER A 250 -16.13 8.13 -20.54
CA SER A 250 -16.70 9.43 -20.95
C SER A 250 -15.65 10.48 -21.34
N GLY A 251 -14.37 10.25 -21.02
CA GLY A 251 -13.30 11.21 -21.23
C GLY A 251 -13.28 12.35 -20.20
N HIS A 252 -14.09 12.28 -19.14
CA HIS A 252 -14.01 13.23 -18.02
C HIS A 252 -12.64 13.19 -17.36
N LEU A 253 -12.13 11.97 -17.06
CA LEU A 253 -10.73 11.77 -16.72
C LEU A 253 -9.92 11.32 -17.94
N THR A 254 -8.72 11.87 -18.09
CA THR A 254 -7.81 11.48 -19.17
C THR A 254 -7.31 10.05 -18.99
N ALA A 255 -6.84 9.71 -17.79
CA ALA A 255 -6.29 8.37 -17.51
C ALA A 255 -6.18 8.11 -16.00
N ALA A 256 -5.99 6.85 -15.64
CA ALA A 256 -5.71 6.43 -14.26
C ALA A 256 -4.49 5.50 -14.18
N GLY A 257 -3.67 5.67 -13.12
CA GLY A 257 -2.54 4.80 -12.76
C GLY A 257 -2.81 4.11 -11.43
N LEU A 258 -2.91 2.78 -11.44
CA LEU A 258 -3.35 2.02 -10.27
C LEU A 258 -2.35 0.91 -9.97
N ASP A 259 -1.78 0.92 -8.78
CA ASP A 259 -0.97 -0.19 -8.27
C ASP A 259 -1.83 -1.21 -7.52
N VAL A 260 -3.06 -0.82 -7.19
CA VAL A 260 -3.98 -1.60 -6.34
C VAL A 260 -5.37 -1.65 -6.94
N LEU A 261 -6.06 -2.79 -6.76
CA LEU A 261 -7.43 -3.05 -7.21
C LEU A 261 -8.30 -3.54 -6.04
N CYS A 262 -9.63 -3.46 -6.19
CA CYS A 262 -10.56 -3.93 -5.15
C CYS A 262 -10.40 -5.41 -4.82
N HIS A 263 -10.15 -6.22 -5.86
CA HIS A 263 -9.82 -7.63 -5.73
C HIS A 263 -8.44 -7.89 -6.34
N GLU A 264 -7.57 -8.54 -5.60
CA GLU A 264 -6.20 -8.86 -5.97
C GLU A 264 -5.91 -10.35 -5.75
N PRO A 265 -5.57 -11.11 -6.81
CA PRO A 265 -5.53 -10.74 -8.23
C PRO A 265 -6.90 -10.32 -8.79
N PRO A 266 -6.93 -9.45 -9.84
CA PRO A 266 -8.19 -9.02 -10.43
C PRO A 266 -8.92 -10.16 -11.14
N GLU A 267 -10.24 -10.18 -11.01
CA GLU A 267 -11.09 -11.11 -11.76
C GLU A 267 -11.11 -10.75 -13.25
N PRO A 268 -11.30 -11.73 -14.16
CA PRO A 268 -11.33 -11.50 -15.60
C PRO A 268 -12.38 -10.47 -16.06
N GLY A 269 -13.44 -10.28 -15.27
CA GLY A 269 -14.51 -9.30 -15.53
C GLY A 269 -14.28 -7.90 -14.94
N ASN A 270 -13.11 -7.63 -14.35
CA ASN A 270 -12.85 -6.33 -13.76
C ASN A 270 -12.96 -5.21 -14.82
N PRO A 271 -13.75 -4.16 -14.56
CA PRO A 271 -14.13 -3.15 -15.56
C PRO A 271 -12.96 -2.28 -16.05
N LEU A 272 -11.80 -2.33 -15.40
CA LEU A 272 -10.64 -1.49 -15.72
C LEU A 272 -9.59 -2.20 -16.60
N LEU A 273 -9.58 -3.54 -16.66
CA LEU A 273 -8.53 -4.31 -17.34
C LEU A 273 -8.45 -4.05 -18.86
N GLY A 274 -9.56 -3.75 -19.50
CA GLY A 274 -9.61 -3.53 -20.96
C GLY A 274 -9.41 -2.07 -21.39
N LEU A 275 -9.25 -1.13 -20.47
CA LEU A 275 -9.20 0.30 -20.79
C LEU A 275 -7.80 0.72 -21.26
N PRO A 276 -7.66 1.35 -22.44
CA PRO A 276 -6.35 1.75 -22.97
C PRO A 276 -5.71 2.92 -22.21
N ASN A 277 -6.51 3.67 -21.45
CA ASN A 277 -6.10 4.81 -20.64
C ASN A 277 -5.95 4.46 -19.14
N VAL A 278 -5.79 3.19 -18.81
CA VAL A 278 -5.44 2.71 -17.47
C VAL A 278 -4.07 2.05 -17.52
N VAL A 279 -3.17 2.44 -16.60
CA VAL A 279 -1.88 1.79 -16.36
C VAL A 279 -1.97 1.06 -15.02
N LEU A 280 -1.68 -0.24 -15.04
CA LEU A 280 -1.80 -1.11 -13.87
C LEU A 280 -0.42 -1.66 -13.45
N SER A 281 -0.22 -1.85 -12.16
CA SER A 281 0.87 -2.63 -11.60
C SER A 281 0.35 -3.55 -10.47
N PRO A 282 1.02 -4.69 -10.19
CA PRO A 282 0.45 -5.75 -9.36
C PRO A 282 0.77 -5.58 -7.87
N HIS A 283 0.40 -4.45 -7.27
CA HIS A 283 0.58 -4.09 -5.85
C HIS A 283 2.05 -4.20 -5.40
N ILE A 284 2.93 -3.56 -6.17
CA ILE A 284 4.39 -3.60 -5.97
C ILE A 284 4.98 -2.26 -5.53
N ALA A 285 4.17 -1.24 -5.29
CA ALA A 285 4.64 0.09 -4.95
C ALA A 285 5.62 0.10 -3.76
N GLY A 286 5.43 -0.76 -2.79
CA GLY A 286 6.28 -0.87 -1.60
C GLY A 286 7.36 -1.95 -1.67
N THR A 287 7.64 -2.57 -2.84
CA THR A 287 8.41 -3.81 -2.92
C THR A 287 9.74 -3.69 -3.68
N ASP A 288 10.38 -2.54 -3.67
CA ASP A 288 11.77 -2.47 -4.16
C ASP A 288 12.73 -3.27 -3.25
N THR A 289 13.93 -3.54 -3.74
CA THR A 289 14.91 -4.41 -3.05
C THR A 289 15.35 -3.86 -1.69
N GLN A 290 15.42 -2.54 -1.52
CA GLN A 290 15.80 -1.93 -0.25
C GLN A 290 14.63 -1.95 0.74
N SER A 291 13.45 -1.51 0.31
CA SER A 291 12.24 -1.49 1.14
C SER A 291 11.85 -2.88 1.62
N MET A 292 11.97 -3.92 0.76
CA MET A 292 11.71 -5.31 1.15
C MET A 292 12.67 -5.79 2.22
N ARG A 293 13.95 -5.44 2.11
CA ARG A 293 14.95 -5.75 3.14
C ARG A 293 14.60 -5.07 4.46
N ASP A 294 14.37 -3.75 4.43
CA ASP A 294 14.11 -2.96 5.63
C ASP A 294 12.81 -3.39 6.31
N MET A 295 11.75 -3.67 5.54
CA MET A 295 10.50 -4.21 6.07
C MET A 295 10.70 -5.58 6.74
N ALA A 296 11.43 -6.48 6.08
CA ALA A 296 11.67 -7.83 6.61
C ALA A 296 12.50 -7.80 7.91
N GLU A 297 13.55 -6.97 7.94
CA GLU A 297 14.41 -6.82 9.10
C GLU A 297 13.68 -6.18 10.28
N LEU A 298 12.91 -5.11 10.05
CA LEU A 298 12.13 -4.46 11.08
C LEU A 298 11.03 -5.39 11.61
N ALA A 299 10.30 -6.09 10.73
CA ALA A 299 9.28 -7.06 11.14
C ALA A 299 9.87 -8.20 11.98
N ALA A 300 11.03 -8.75 11.59
CA ALA A 300 11.75 -9.75 12.38
C ALA A 300 12.19 -9.20 13.74
N THR A 301 12.69 -7.97 13.76
CA THR A 301 13.11 -7.28 14.98
C THR A 301 11.95 -7.10 15.95
N THR A 302 10.77 -6.69 15.47
CA THR A 302 9.57 -6.53 16.33
C THR A 302 9.12 -7.86 16.95
N ILE A 303 9.21 -8.99 16.22
CA ILE A 303 8.94 -10.32 16.78
C ILE A 303 9.91 -10.66 17.90
N VAL A 304 11.22 -10.41 17.69
CA VAL A 304 12.25 -10.68 18.68
C VAL A 304 12.08 -9.80 19.92
N GLU A 305 11.76 -8.52 19.74
CA GLU A 305 11.48 -7.61 20.87
C GLU A 305 10.28 -8.10 21.69
N LEU A 306 9.19 -8.45 21.03
CA LEU A 306 8.02 -9.02 21.68
C LEU A 306 8.37 -10.33 22.42
N HIS A 307 9.14 -11.22 21.79
CA HIS A 307 9.60 -12.46 22.44
C HIS A 307 10.42 -12.21 23.73
N GLN A 308 11.15 -11.12 23.73
CA GLN A 308 11.93 -10.67 24.91
C GLN A 308 11.11 -9.80 25.87
N ASN A 309 9.78 -9.75 25.72
CA ASN A 309 8.85 -8.90 26.46
C ASN A 309 9.20 -7.41 26.41
N ARG A 310 9.84 -6.96 25.34
CA ARG A 310 9.99 -5.54 24.99
C ARG A 310 8.90 -5.13 24.02
N TRP A 311 8.24 -4.02 24.32
CA TRP A 311 7.11 -3.53 23.52
C TRP A 311 7.57 -2.52 22.46
N PRO A 312 7.54 -2.86 21.14
CA PRO A 312 7.93 -1.95 20.07
C PRO A 312 6.83 -0.92 19.77
N ALA A 313 6.71 0.08 20.64
CA ALA A 313 5.56 1.01 20.68
C ALA A 313 5.28 1.72 19.34
N ASP A 314 6.32 2.06 18.58
CA ASP A 314 6.19 2.75 17.30
C ASP A 314 5.68 1.84 16.16
N CYS A 315 5.69 0.52 16.38
CA CYS A 315 5.31 -0.47 15.38
C CYS A 315 3.98 -1.17 15.70
N VAL A 316 3.56 -1.20 16.96
CA VAL A 316 2.35 -1.96 17.37
C VAL A 316 1.07 -1.18 17.02
N VAL A 317 0.14 -1.88 16.37
CA VAL A 317 -1.17 -1.36 15.97
C VAL A 317 -2.17 -1.41 17.13
N ASN A 318 -2.25 -2.55 17.82
CA ASN A 318 -3.18 -2.79 18.93
C ASN A 318 -2.52 -2.47 20.30
N SER A 319 -2.19 -1.20 20.49
CA SER A 319 -1.42 -0.70 21.62
C SER A 319 -2.10 -0.88 23.00
N GLU A 320 -3.41 -1.10 23.02
CA GLU A 320 -4.19 -1.41 24.23
C GLU A 320 -3.70 -2.69 24.95
N LEU A 321 -3.05 -3.59 24.22
CA LEU A 321 -2.50 -4.82 24.80
C LEU A 321 -1.26 -4.60 25.69
N ARG A 322 -0.59 -3.46 25.61
CA ARG A 322 0.73 -3.20 26.17
C ARG A 322 0.92 -3.68 27.60
N ASN A 323 -0.06 -3.45 28.48
CA ASN A 323 0.06 -3.73 29.92
C ASN A 323 -0.20 -5.20 30.25
N ASP A 324 -1.07 -5.86 29.50
CA ASP A 324 -1.57 -7.22 29.77
C ASP A 324 -0.97 -8.27 28.85
N TRP A 325 -0.21 -7.85 27.84
CA TRP A 325 0.37 -8.75 26.87
C TRP A 325 1.66 -9.40 27.43
N ARG A 326 1.82 -10.68 27.17
CA ARG A 326 3.03 -11.46 27.46
C ARG A 326 3.24 -12.44 26.30
N TRP A 327 4.52 -12.75 26.08
CA TRP A 327 4.87 -13.76 25.09
C TRP A 327 4.36 -15.15 25.45
#